data_7281aec6d2c3adde3c796ac201aba081
#
_entry.id   7281aec6d2c3adde3c796ac201aba081
#
_cell.length_a   1.000
_cell.length_b   1.000
_cell.length_c   1.000
_cell.angle_alpha   90.00
_cell.angle_beta   90.00
_cell.angle_gamma   90.00
#
_symmetry.space_group_name_H-M   'P 1'
#
loop_
_entity.id
_entity.type
_entity.pdbx_description
1 polymer ?
#
loop_
_entity_poly.entity_id
_entity_poly.type
_entity_poly.pdbx_seq_one_letter_code
_entity_poly.pdbx_strand_id
1 'polypeptide(L)'
;TEFIQANAPEVRSRWCTNEKTAMEAALGMSYAGKRSLVCMKHVGMNVAADAFVNSAITGVNGGLVVLAADDPSMHSSQNEQDSRFYGKFAMIPILEPSTQQEAYDMMPYAYALSEELKLPVLMRVVTRLAHSRAEIAVHEPLAQKPLSPDNERTHWVLLPGNARRQYATLVEKQGTLLSKSEESPYNSEFNNQNSK
;
A
#
# COMPACT_ATOMS: atom_id res chain seq x y z
N THR A 1 -6.38 -14.76 4.60
CA THR A 1 -7.82 -14.66 4.27
C THR A 1 -8.61 -15.57 5.19
N GLU A 2 -8.42 -16.88 5.18
CA GLU A 2 -9.17 -17.85 5.98
C GLU A 2 -9.08 -17.59 7.50
N PHE A 3 -7.89 -17.28 8.02
CA PHE A 3 -7.71 -16.93 9.43
C PHE A 3 -8.53 -15.70 9.82
N ILE A 4 -8.52 -14.66 8.99
CA ILE A 4 -9.31 -13.45 9.23
C ILE A 4 -10.79 -13.76 9.19
N GLN A 5 -11.27 -14.54 8.22
CA GLN A 5 -12.67 -14.94 8.13
C GLN A 5 -13.15 -15.71 9.36
N ALA A 6 -12.26 -16.53 9.96
CA ALA A 6 -12.59 -17.32 11.14
C ALA A 6 -12.51 -16.52 12.46
N ASN A 7 -11.60 -15.53 12.57
CA ASN A 7 -11.25 -14.89 13.83
C ASN A 7 -11.58 -13.40 13.92
N ALA A 8 -11.88 -12.76 12.79
CA ALA A 8 -12.22 -11.33 12.71
C ALA A 8 -13.35 -11.10 11.68
N PRO A 9 -14.58 -11.55 11.98
CA PRO A 9 -15.70 -11.52 11.02
C PRO A 9 -16.14 -10.10 10.65
N GLU A 10 -15.76 -9.09 11.43
CA GLU A 10 -15.96 -7.67 11.14
C GLU A 10 -15.03 -7.17 10.02
N VAL A 11 -13.95 -7.89 9.72
CA VAL A 11 -13.02 -7.61 8.62
C VAL A 11 -13.42 -8.43 7.41
N ARG A 12 -13.91 -7.78 6.39
CA ARG A 12 -14.27 -8.46 5.14
C ARG A 12 -13.00 -8.88 4.39
N SER A 13 -12.74 -10.17 4.31
CA SER A 13 -11.60 -10.73 3.58
C SER A 13 -12.03 -11.79 2.58
N ARG A 14 -11.39 -11.84 1.41
CA ARG A 14 -11.69 -12.82 0.36
C ARG A 14 -10.51 -13.04 -0.58
N TRP A 15 -10.50 -14.21 -1.21
CA TRP A 15 -9.73 -14.48 -2.40
C TRP A 15 -10.40 -13.87 -3.63
N CYS A 16 -9.61 -13.38 -4.57
CA CYS A 16 -10.07 -12.92 -5.87
C CYS A 16 -9.53 -13.84 -6.98
N THR A 17 -10.14 -13.78 -8.15
CA THR A 17 -9.76 -14.62 -9.30
C THR A 17 -8.38 -14.32 -9.84
N ASN A 18 -7.93 -13.06 -9.73
CA ASN A 18 -6.58 -12.62 -10.06
C ASN A 18 -6.25 -11.31 -9.34
N GLU A 19 -5.00 -10.88 -9.45
CA GLU A 19 -4.48 -9.72 -8.74
C GLU A 19 -5.06 -8.40 -9.26
N LYS A 20 -5.38 -8.28 -10.53
CA LYS A 20 -6.07 -7.11 -11.09
C LYS A 20 -7.43 -6.92 -10.41
N THR A 21 -8.24 -7.96 -10.38
CA THR A 21 -9.55 -7.92 -9.73
C THR A 21 -9.44 -7.63 -8.23
N ALA A 22 -8.42 -8.17 -7.55
CA ALA A 22 -8.16 -7.88 -6.15
C ALA A 22 -7.83 -6.39 -5.93
N MET A 23 -6.95 -5.84 -6.77
CA MET A 23 -6.54 -4.43 -6.71
C MET A 23 -7.72 -3.49 -6.98
N GLU A 24 -8.51 -3.77 -8.03
CA GLU A 24 -9.69 -2.97 -8.38
C GLU A 24 -10.76 -3.01 -7.29
N ALA A 25 -10.98 -4.18 -6.67
CA ALA A 25 -11.92 -4.30 -5.55
C ALA A 25 -11.45 -3.51 -4.31
N ALA A 26 -10.16 -3.57 -3.97
CA ALA A 26 -9.58 -2.80 -2.88
C ALA A 26 -9.66 -1.29 -3.15
N LEU A 27 -9.40 -0.87 -4.39
CA LEU A 27 -9.51 0.52 -4.82
C LEU A 27 -10.96 1.02 -4.73
N GLY A 28 -11.93 0.22 -5.16
CA GLY A 28 -13.36 0.55 -5.02
C GLY A 28 -13.79 0.69 -3.56
N MET A 29 -13.26 -0.14 -2.65
CA MET A 29 -13.49 0.00 -1.20
C MET A 29 -12.89 1.31 -0.68
N SER A 30 -11.70 1.67 -1.13
CA SER A 30 -11.06 2.95 -0.80
C SER A 30 -11.90 4.14 -1.29
N TYR A 31 -12.40 4.10 -2.51
CA TYR A 31 -13.29 5.17 -3.04
C TYR A 31 -14.56 5.33 -2.19
N ALA A 32 -15.07 4.24 -1.62
CA ALA A 32 -16.19 4.27 -0.68
C ALA A 32 -15.81 4.79 0.74
N GLY A 33 -14.56 5.18 0.98
CA GLY A 33 -14.07 5.71 2.24
C GLY A 33 -13.59 4.65 3.23
N LYS A 34 -13.53 3.37 2.83
CA LYS A 34 -13.05 2.28 3.70
C LYS A 34 -11.55 2.06 3.53
N ARG A 35 -10.89 1.68 4.63
CA ARG A 35 -9.52 1.16 4.57
C ARG A 35 -9.52 -0.19 3.86
N SER A 36 -8.54 -0.41 3.01
CA SER A 36 -8.40 -1.66 2.27
C SER A 36 -6.94 -2.08 2.18
N LEU A 37 -6.74 -3.40 2.20
CA LEU A 37 -5.45 -4.05 2.00
C LEU A 37 -5.59 -5.04 0.85
N VAL A 38 -4.67 -4.99 -0.08
CA VAL A 38 -4.51 -6.03 -1.09
C VAL A 38 -3.12 -6.63 -1.00
N CYS A 39 -3.05 -7.96 -1.01
CA CYS A 39 -1.79 -8.69 -0.88
C CYS A 39 -1.55 -9.54 -2.12
N MET A 40 -0.34 -9.50 -2.64
CA MET A 40 0.06 -10.30 -3.79
C MET A 40 1.57 -10.54 -3.81
N LYS A 41 2.02 -11.52 -4.60
CA LYS A 41 3.45 -11.66 -4.90
C LYS A 41 3.89 -10.58 -5.90
N HIS A 42 5.21 -10.41 -6.01
CA HIS A 42 5.78 -9.48 -6.99
C HIS A 42 5.29 -9.75 -8.43
N VAL A 43 5.12 -11.00 -8.81
CA VAL A 43 4.57 -11.35 -10.15
C VAL A 43 3.11 -10.93 -10.31
N GLY A 44 2.34 -10.90 -9.21
CA GLY A 44 0.99 -10.37 -9.21
C GLY A 44 0.93 -8.86 -9.44
N MET A 45 1.98 -8.11 -9.06
CA MET A 45 2.10 -6.69 -9.36
C MET A 45 2.08 -6.43 -10.87
N ASN A 46 2.63 -7.33 -11.69
CA ASN A 46 2.58 -7.22 -13.15
C ASN A 46 1.14 -7.30 -13.66
N VAL A 47 0.31 -8.17 -13.06
CA VAL A 47 -1.11 -8.34 -13.41
C VAL A 47 -1.94 -7.17 -12.93
N ALA A 48 -1.63 -6.61 -11.77
CA ALA A 48 -2.33 -5.49 -11.15
C ALA A 48 -1.80 -4.11 -11.61
N ALA A 49 -0.74 -4.05 -12.42
CA ALA A 49 0.02 -2.84 -12.72
C ALA A 49 -0.85 -1.68 -13.23
N ASP A 50 -1.81 -1.95 -14.13
CA ASP A 50 -2.70 -0.92 -14.65
C ASP A 50 -3.51 -0.26 -13.51
N ALA A 51 -4.23 -1.05 -12.74
CA ALA A 51 -5.02 -0.54 -11.62
C ALA A 51 -4.15 0.13 -10.55
N PHE A 52 -2.95 -0.42 -10.28
CA PHE A 52 -2.00 0.12 -9.31
C PHE A 52 -1.48 1.50 -9.72
N VAL A 53 -0.98 1.65 -10.95
CA VAL A 53 -0.43 2.93 -11.43
C VAL A 53 -1.54 3.99 -11.55
N ASN A 54 -2.70 3.59 -12.05
CA ASN A 54 -3.84 4.49 -12.15
C ASN A 54 -4.37 4.94 -10.78
N SER A 55 -4.26 4.11 -9.74
CA SER A 55 -4.65 4.49 -8.37
C SER A 55 -3.82 5.64 -7.79
N ALA A 56 -2.57 5.80 -8.22
CA ALA A 56 -1.74 6.96 -7.86
C ALA A 56 -2.24 8.26 -8.53
N ILE A 57 -2.78 8.15 -9.74
CA ILE A 57 -3.29 9.30 -10.49
C ILE A 57 -4.68 9.70 -9.97
N THR A 58 -5.60 8.75 -9.80
CA THR A 58 -6.92 9.04 -9.22
C THR A 58 -6.83 9.46 -7.77
N GLY A 59 -5.79 9.01 -7.07
CA GLY A 59 -5.73 9.07 -5.63
C GLY A 59 -6.65 8.05 -4.97
N VAL A 60 -6.77 8.17 -3.65
CA VAL A 60 -7.58 7.32 -2.79
C VAL A 60 -8.43 8.17 -1.84
N ASN A 61 -9.53 7.61 -1.34
CA ASN A 61 -10.37 8.26 -0.34
C ASN A 61 -10.15 7.67 1.06
N GLY A 62 -10.49 6.40 1.28
CA GLY A 62 -10.03 5.63 2.44
C GLY A 62 -8.63 5.09 2.21
N GLY A 63 -7.89 4.82 3.26
CA GLY A 63 -6.51 4.32 3.16
C GLY A 63 -6.42 3.02 2.35
N LEU A 64 -5.50 2.98 1.39
CA LEU A 64 -5.21 1.82 0.56
C LEU A 64 -3.75 1.41 0.74
N VAL A 65 -3.53 0.19 1.21
CA VAL A 65 -2.22 -0.42 1.30
C VAL A 65 -2.13 -1.59 0.31
N VAL A 66 -1.09 -1.59 -0.50
CA VAL A 66 -0.76 -2.67 -1.42
C VAL A 66 0.46 -3.39 -0.87
N LEU A 67 0.30 -4.63 -0.44
CA LEU A 67 1.40 -5.45 0.06
C LEU A 67 1.92 -6.35 -1.06
N ALA A 68 3.18 -6.12 -1.43
CA ALA A 68 3.90 -6.94 -2.40
C ALA A 68 4.94 -7.82 -1.68
N ALA A 69 4.84 -9.13 -1.88
CA ALA A 69 5.79 -10.10 -1.36
C ALA A 69 6.81 -10.46 -2.44
N ASP A 70 8.01 -9.86 -2.31
CA ASP A 70 9.13 -10.15 -3.19
C ASP A 70 9.85 -11.43 -2.77
N ASP A 71 10.43 -12.12 -3.74
CA ASP A 71 11.16 -13.37 -3.54
C ASP A 71 12.60 -13.28 -4.08
N PRO A 72 13.48 -12.52 -3.40
CA PRO A 72 14.88 -12.44 -3.76
C PRO A 72 15.51 -13.86 -3.83
N SER A 73 16.27 -14.11 -4.88
CA SER A 73 16.86 -15.43 -5.18
C SER A 73 15.85 -16.52 -5.56
N MET A 74 14.61 -16.18 -5.86
CA MET A 74 13.61 -17.09 -6.45
C MET A 74 13.37 -18.38 -5.68
N HIS A 75 13.24 -18.32 -4.36
CA HIS A 75 13.04 -19.51 -3.52
C HIS A 75 11.75 -20.29 -3.86
N SER A 76 10.70 -19.58 -4.28
CA SER A 76 9.42 -20.19 -4.67
C SER A 76 8.72 -19.44 -5.82
N SER A 77 9.47 -18.72 -6.61
CA SER A 77 8.95 -17.91 -7.71
C SER A 77 9.66 -18.21 -9.03
N GLN A 78 8.98 -17.97 -10.14
CA GLN A 78 9.50 -18.20 -11.50
C GLN A 78 10.50 -17.15 -11.98
N ASN A 79 10.63 -16.02 -11.28
CA ASN A 79 11.60 -14.96 -11.57
C ASN A 79 11.85 -14.12 -10.31
N GLU A 80 12.84 -13.25 -10.39
CA GLU A 80 13.13 -12.23 -9.38
C GLU A 80 12.71 -10.86 -9.90
N GLN A 81 11.96 -10.11 -9.08
CA GLN A 81 11.56 -8.74 -9.36
C GLN A 81 11.67 -7.92 -8.09
N ASP A 82 11.91 -6.64 -8.24
CA ASP A 82 11.94 -5.68 -7.15
C ASP A 82 10.72 -4.76 -7.23
N SER A 83 9.76 -4.99 -6.36
CA SER A 83 8.50 -4.22 -6.35
C SER A 83 8.69 -2.74 -6.01
N ARG A 84 9.85 -2.33 -5.48
CA ARG A 84 10.15 -0.90 -5.25
C ARG A 84 10.11 -0.09 -6.54
N PHE A 85 10.47 -0.70 -7.67
CA PHE A 85 10.38 -0.03 -8.96
C PHE A 85 8.93 0.31 -9.36
N TYR A 86 7.94 -0.48 -8.94
CA TYR A 86 6.53 -0.12 -9.14
C TYR A 86 6.13 1.11 -8.33
N GLY A 87 6.53 1.18 -7.07
CA GLY A 87 6.24 2.36 -6.23
C GLY A 87 6.94 3.61 -6.76
N LYS A 88 8.21 3.49 -7.19
CA LYS A 88 8.95 4.58 -7.82
C LYS A 88 8.30 5.03 -9.13
N PHE A 89 7.88 4.10 -9.99
CA PHE A 89 7.20 4.40 -11.24
C PHE A 89 5.85 5.09 -11.01
N ALA A 90 5.09 4.64 -10.01
CA ALA A 90 3.81 5.24 -9.62
C ALA A 90 3.97 6.52 -8.78
N MET A 91 5.19 6.88 -8.36
CA MET A 91 5.50 8.07 -7.55
C MET A 91 4.73 8.10 -6.21
N ILE A 92 4.66 6.98 -5.52
CA ILE A 92 3.94 6.80 -4.24
C ILE A 92 4.87 6.38 -3.11
N PRO A 93 4.44 6.52 -1.83
CA PRO A 93 5.22 6.04 -0.70
C PRO A 93 5.45 4.53 -0.74
N ILE A 94 6.66 4.11 -0.34
CA ILE A 94 7.05 2.72 -0.18
C ILE A 94 7.51 2.51 1.25
N LEU A 95 6.98 1.49 1.90
CA LEU A 95 7.41 1.04 3.23
C LEU A 95 8.01 -0.37 3.10
N GLU A 96 9.14 -0.58 3.77
CA GLU A 96 9.88 -1.85 3.70
C GLU A 96 10.31 -2.27 5.12
N PRO A 97 9.45 -3.03 5.84
CA PRO A 97 9.76 -3.48 7.18
C PRO A 97 10.89 -4.51 7.19
N SER A 98 11.77 -4.44 8.20
CA SER A 98 12.89 -5.35 8.41
C SER A 98 12.55 -6.50 9.37
N THR A 99 11.58 -6.30 10.26
CA THR A 99 11.16 -7.27 11.27
C THR A 99 9.65 -7.46 11.29
N GLN A 100 9.17 -8.51 11.98
CA GLN A 100 7.74 -8.79 12.13
C GLN A 100 7.03 -7.72 12.96
N GLN A 101 7.69 -7.20 14.00
CA GLN A 101 7.15 -6.08 14.79
C GLN A 101 7.00 -4.83 13.92
N GLU A 102 8.03 -4.51 13.17
CA GLU A 102 8.02 -3.36 12.28
C GLU A 102 6.94 -3.50 11.19
N ALA A 103 6.77 -4.70 10.63
CA ALA A 103 5.70 -4.96 9.66
C ALA A 103 4.30 -4.74 10.26
N TYR A 104 4.12 -5.10 11.54
CA TYR A 104 2.88 -4.86 12.26
C TYR A 104 2.67 -3.36 12.53
N ASP A 105 3.69 -2.68 13.04
CA ASP A 105 3.61 -1.27 13.44
C ASP A 105 3.48 -0.33 12.23
N MET A 106 4.06 -0.69 11.09
CA MET A 106 3.94 0.06 9.85
C MET A 106 2.53 0.01 9.24
N MET A 107 1.70 -0.98 9.56
CA MET A 107 0.35 -1.06 8.96
C MET A 107 -0.56 0.12 9.34
N PRO A 108 -0.75 0.47 10.64
CA PRO A 108 -1.50 1.66 11.01
C PRO A 108 -0.87 2.94 10.47
N TYR A 109 0.46 3.04 10.43
CA TYR A 109 1.18 4.15 9.84
C TYR A 109 0.91 4.27 8.32
N ALA A 110 0.94 3.16 7.60
CA ALA A 110 0.65 3.11 6.16
C ALA A 110 -0.76 3.62 5.83
N TYR A 111 -1.76 3.22 6.64
CA TYR A 111 -3.12 3.73 6.48
C TYR A 111 -3.21 5.23 6.75
N ALA A 112 -2.59 5.70 7.84
CA ALA A 112 -2.57 7.13 8.17
C ALA A 112 -1.91 7.96 7.05
N LEU A 113 -0.76 7.49 6.56
CA LEU A 113 -0.01 8.11 5.46
C LEU A 113 -0.83 8.13 4.16
N SER A 114 -1.47 7.02 3.82
CA SER A 114 -2.35 6.92 2.65
C SER A 114 -3.53 7.90 2.72
N GLU A 115 -4.16 8.00 3.89
CA GLU A 115 -5.30 8.89 4.12
C GLU A 115 -4.91 10.37 4.11
N GLU A 116 -3.75 10.71 4.65
CA GLU A 116 -3.20 12.08 4.66
C GLU A 116 -2.84 12.54 3.25
N LEU A 117 -2.08 11.72 2.54
CA LEU A 117 -1.55 12.06 1.22
C LEU A 117 -2.57 11.85 0.09
N LYS A 118 -3.66 11.12 0.36
CA LYS A 118 -4.62 10.66 -0.66
C LYS A 118 -3.95 9.89 -1.79
N LEU A 119 -3.01 9.00 -1.41
CA LEU A 119 -2.27 8.13 -2.31
C LEU A 119 -2.28 6.70 -1.77
N PRO A 120 -2.21 5.67 -2.63
CA PRO A 120 -1.94 4.33 -2.16
C PRO A 120 -0.53 4.28 -1.55
N VAL A 121 -0.31 3.34 -0.63
CA VAL A 121 1.00 3.03 -0.06
C VAL A 121 1.40 1.63 -0.47
N LEU A 122 2.58 1.46 -1.04
CA LEU A 122 3.17 0.15 -1.30
C LEU A 122 3.93 -0.31 -0.05
N MET A 123 3.57 -1.47 0.50
CA MET A 123 4.36 -2.15 1.52
C MET A 123 5.05 -3.35 0.89
N ARG A 124 6.37 -3.33 0.86
CA ARG A 124 7.17 -4.42 0.35
C ARG A 124 7.63 -5.32 1.49
N VAL A 125 7.40 -6.61 1.38
CA VAL A 125 7.96 -7.62 2.26
C VAL A 125 8.77 -8.62 1.44
N VAL A 126 9.82 -9.19 2.04
CA VAL A 126 10.61 -10.23 1.39
C VAL A 126 10.24 -11.62 1.94
N THR A 127 10.54 -12.66 1.17
CA THR A 127 10.25 -14.06 1.53
C THR A 127 10.65 -14.41 2.96
N ARG A 128 11.83 -13.97 3.40
CA ARG A 128 12.31 -14.23 4.77
C ARG A 128 11.33 -13.68 5.81
N LEU A 129 10.84 -12.46 5.64
CA LEU A 129 9.88 -11.85 6.56
C LEU A 129 8.51 -12.53 6.45
N ALA A 130 8.02 -12.76 5.24
CA ALA A 130 6.70 -13.33 4.99
C ALA A 130 6.54 -14.78 5.52
N HIS A 131 7.63 -15.56 5.59
CA HIS A 131 7.63 -16.94 6.06
C HIS A 131 8.14 -17.11 7.50
N SER A 132 8.59 -16.04 8.15
CA SER A 132 9.07 -16.12 9.53
C SER A 132 7.94 -15.92 10.54
N ARG A 133 8.22 -16.29 11.79
CA ARG A 133 7.32 -16.09 12.94
C ARG A 133 8.08 -15.45 14.07
N ALA A 134 7.41 -14.56 14.80
CA ALA A 134 7.93 -13.95 16.01
C ALA A 134 6.79 -13.64 16.98
N GLU A 135 7.13 -13.49 18.24
CA GLU A 135 6.25 -12.82 19.20
C GLU A 135 6.31 -11.31 18.93
N ILE A 136 5.17 -10.66 18.91
CA ILE A 136 5.04 -9.22 18.70
C ILE A 136 4.19 -8.59 19.80
N ALA A 137 4.49 -7.36 20.16
CA ALA A 137 3.59 -6.51 20.94
C ALA A 137 2.42 -6.06 20.05
N VAL A 138 1.21 -6.28 20.53
CA VAL A 138 -0.01 -5.87 19.80
C VAL A 138 -0.56 -4.57 20.36
N HIS A 139 -1.13 -3.74 19.51
CA HIS A 139 -1.79 -2.50 19.87
C HIS A 139 -3.32 -2.63 19.79
N GLU A 140 -4.02 -1.69 20.39
CA GLU A 140 -5.47 -1.60 20.25
C GLU A 140 -5.85 -1.45 18.77
N PRO A 141 -6.92 -2.11 18.33
CA PRO A 141 -7.40 -2.03 16.97
C PRO A 141 -7.75 -0.60 16.56
N LEU A 142 -7.41 -0.23 15.34
CA LEU A 142 -7.86 1.04 14.79
C LEU A 142 -9.39 1.06 14.66
N ALA A 143 -9.99 2.20 15.01
CA ALA A 143 -11.42 2.40 14.83
C ALA A 143 -11.82 2.21 13.35
N GLN A 144 -12.94 1.54 13.13
CA GLN A 144 -13.51 1.41 11.80
C GLN A 144 -14.00 2.76 11.28
N LYS A 145 -13.72 3.05 10.03
CA LYS A 145 -14.27 4.22 9.37
C LYS A 145 -15.66 3.91 8.80
N PRO A 146 -16.62 4.85 8.93
CA PRO A 146 -17.91 4.72 8.25
C PRO A 146 -17.74 4.75 6.73
N LEU A 147 -18.76 4.32 6.00
CA LEU A 147 -18.84 4.56 4.57
C LEU A 147 -18.94 6.08 4.34
N SER A 148 -18.04 6.60 3.54
CA SER A 148 -18.00 8.03 3.19
C SER A 148 -17.50 8.16 1.74
N PRO A 149 -18.33 7.79 0.75
CA PRO A 149 -17.93 7.88 -0.65
C PRO A 149 -17.72 9.34 -1.03
N ASP A 150 -16.68 9.58 -1.81
CA ASP A 150 -16.53 10.85 -2.50
C ASP A 150 -17.44 10.86 -3.73
N ASN A 151 -18.39 11.80 -3.75
CA ASN A 151 -19.37 11.94 -4.82
C ASN A 151 -18.87 12.79 -6.00
N GLU A 152 -17.66 13.32 -5.94
CA GLU A 152 -17.02 14.05 -7.03
C GLU A 152 -16.56 13.07 -8.11
N ARG A 153 -17.45 12.76 -9.05
CA ARG A 153 -17.23 11.75 -10.11
C ARG A 153 -15.98 12.01 -10.93
N THR A 154 -15.57 13.28 -11.08
CA THR A 154 -14.40 13.65 -11.87
C THR A 154 -13.08 13.18 -11.24
N HIS A 155 -13.05 12.90 -9.93
CA HIS A 155 -11.88 12.32 -9.27
C HIS A 155 -11.56 10.92 -9.76
N TRP A 156 -12.60 10.13 -10.03
CA TRP A 156 -12.45 8.69 -10.32
C TRP A 156 -12.44 8.35 -11.81
N VAL A 157 -12.59 9.35 -12.67
CA VAL A 157 -12.67 9.15 -14.12
C VAL A 157 -11.44 9.75 -14.81
N LEU A 158 -10.59 8.88 -15.35
CA LEU A 158 -9.34 9.24 -16.03
C LEU A 158 -9.56 9.59 -17.51
N LEU A 159 -10.49 10.52 -17.80
CA LEU A 159 -10.50 11.15 -19.12
C LEU A 159 -9.24 12.02 -19.27
N PRO A 160 -8.71 12.22 -20.51
CA PRO A 160 -7.42 12.89 -20.72
C PRO A 160 -7.26 14.23 -19.99
N GLY A 161 -8.31 15.04 -19.93
CA GLY A 161 -8.30 16.32 -19.24
C GLY A 161 -8.17 16.17 -17.71
N ASN A 162 -8.91 15.25 -17.12
CA ASN A 162 -8.84 14.92 -15.68
C ASN A 162 -7.50 14.29 -15.33
N ALA A 163 -7.06 13.28 -16.10
CA ALA A 163 -5.80 12.59 -15.88
C ALA A 163 -4.60 13.57 -15.88
N ARG A 164 -4.58 14.51 -16.82
CA ARG A 164 -3.52 15.53 -16.89
C ARG A 164 -3.46 16.40 -15.65
N ARG A 165 -4.61 16.86 -15.15
CA ARG A 165 -4.70 17.66 -13.92
C ARG A 165 -4.26 16.89 -12.70
N GLN A 166 -4.76 15.64 -12.54
CA GLN A 166 -4.43 14.78 -11.41
C GLN A 166 -2.96 14.36 -11.41
N TYR A 167 -2.38 14.11 -12.59
CA TYR A 167 -0.96 13.84 -12.72
C TYR A 167 -0.11 15.05 -12.28
N ALA A 168 -0.49 16.26 -12.66
CA ALA A 168 0.19 17.48 -12.18
C ALA A 168 0.15 17.57 -10.64
N THR A 169 -1.01 17.31 -10.03
CA THR A 169 -1.14 17.25 -8.56
C THR A 169 -0.25 16.15 -7.94
N LEU A 170 -0.12 14.99 -8.57
CA LEU A 170 0.78 13.93 -8.11
C LEU A 170 2.24 14.37 -8.16
N VAL A 171 2.65 15.07 -9.20
CA VAL A 171 4.00 15.64 -9.32
C VAL A 171 4.26 16.70 -8.25
N GLU A 172 3.31 17.58 -8.00
CA GLU A 172 3.41 18.61 -6.94
C GLU A 172 3.58 18.01 -5.55
N LYS A 173 2.96 16.85 -5.28
CA LYS A 173 3.11 16.13 -4.00
C LYS A 173 4.50 15.55 -3.75
N GLN A 174 5.37 15.45 -4.75
CA GLN A 174 6.67 14.78 -4.59
C GLN A 174 7.57 15.47 -3.54
N GLY A 175 7.52 16.80 -3.43
CA GLY A 175 8.22 17.52 -2.37
C GLY A 175 7.75 17.14 -0.97
N THR A 176 6.42 17.02 -0.78
CA THR A 176 5.82 16.58 0.48
C THR A 176 6.20 15.13 0.78
N LEU A 177 6.23 14.25 -0.23
CA LEU A 177 6.62 12.85 -0.05
C LEU A 177 8.08 12.74 0.39
N LEU A 178 8.97 13.55 -0.15
CA LEU A 178 10.37 13.59 0.25
C LEU A 178 10.50 14.01 1.72
N SER A 179 9.87 15.10 2.14
CA SER A 179 9.88 15.55 3.54
C SER A 179 9.32 14.47 4.48
N LYS A 180 8.19 13.83 4.12
CA LYS A 180 7.63 12.71 4.90
C LYS A 180 8.56 11.51 5.00
N SER A 181 9.34 11.24 3.96
CA SER A 181 10.36 10.19 4.00
C SER A 181 11.51 10.55 4.96
N GLU A 182 11.99 11.78 4.91
CA GLU A 182 13.07 12.26 5.77
C GLU A 182 12.66 12.31 7.26
N GLU A 183 11.40 12.68 7.53
CA GLU A 183 10.81 12.75 8.88
C GLU A 183 10.28 11.40 9.38
N SER A 184 10.32 10.35 8.57
CA SER A 184 9.75 9.04 8.91
C SER A 184 10.43 8.46 10.16
N PRO A 185 9.65 7.99 11.16
CA PRO A 185 10.20 7.37 12.35
C PRO A 185 11.01 6.10 12.03
N TYR A 186 10.74 5.48 10.89
CA TYR A 186 11.42 4.27 10.42
C TYR A 186 12.74 4.54 9.69
N ASN A 187 13.05 5.80 9.35
CA ASN A 187 14.30 6.21 8.71
C ASN A 187 15.29 6.88 9.70
N SER A 188 14.87 7.20 10.92
CA SER A 188 15.66 7.96 11.88
C SER A 188 16.92 7.24 12.35
N GLU A 189 16.95 5.92 12.37
CA GLU A 189 18.11 5.14 12.76
C GLU A 189 19.26 5.22 11.76
N PHE A 190 18.97 5.37 10.46
CA PHE A 190 19.99 5.56 9.43
C PHE A 190 20.70 6.91 9.51
N ASN A 191 19.99 7.95 9.92
CA ASN A 191 20.57 9.28 10.06
C ASN A 191 21.56 9.40 11.24
N ASN A 192 21.38 8.60 12.30
CA ASN A 192 22.27 8.60 13.46
C ASN A 192 23.56 7.79 13.25
N GLN A 193 23.63 6.88 12.30
CA GLN A 193 24.84 6.08 12.01
C GLN A 193 25.84 6.81 11.11
N ASN A 194 25.40 7.78 10.32
CA ASN A 194 26.23 8.58 9.45
C ASN A 194 26.76 9.86 10.09
N SER A 195 26.47 10.09 11.39
CA SER A 195 26.89 11.29 12.16
C SER A 195 28.03 11.02 13.12
N LYS A 196 28.79 9.92 12.95
CA LYS A 196 29.98 9.61 13.74
C LYS A 196 31.21 9.48 12.87
#